data_3334175dba83d008a9ccbb69e2b0f1ef
#
_entry.id   3334175dba83d008a9ccbb69e2b0f1ef
#
_cell.length_a   1.000
_cell.length_b   1.000
_cell.length_c   1.000
_cell.angle_alpha   90.00
_cell.angle_beta   90.00
_cell.angle_gamma   90.00
#
_symmetry.space_group_name_H-M   'P 1'
#
loop_
_entity.id
_entity.type
_entity.pdbx_description
1 polymer ?
#
loop_
_entity_poly.entity_id
_entity_poly.type
_entity_poly.pdbx_seq_one_letter_code
_entity_poly.pdbx_strand_id
1 'polypeptide(L)'
;MSKKQPKSNKINVVKPRKVLLLFATPLILVAMIVGGFYIKFQLDVTSAQAGMKEYLQNKYRQEFVVEKPEYKGGGLAVEGGWTANAYKNSDYKFLVHKGRKSYSDTYLSAFYNEQEAGSLRKIINILGIENYRHMTDIVIDYQVADNINNTPTLPEVLSRYGANITYGVYVIKTGDLPNQNDMKNLKALVEYVKSKNPNRYAVRYVINSRADDSRYLCHYYGGTGQNTNTKNLSMDCFIKYKGKE
;
A
#
# COMPACT_ATOMS: atom_id res chain seq x y z
N MET A 1 58.47 45.11 -65.59
CA MET A 1 57.10 44.85 -65.09
C MET A 1 56.96 43.37 -64.82
N SER A 2 57.07 42.95 -63.49
CA SER A 2 56.99 41.54 -63.08
C SER A 2 55.55 41.22 -62.64
N LYS A 3 54.86 40.33 -63.35
CA LYS A 3 53.53 39.88 -63.01
C LYS A 3 53.62 38.84 -61.88
N LYS A 4 53.14 39.18 -60.68
CA LYS A 4 52.93 38.24 -59.60
C LYS A 4 51.74 37.34 -59.92
N GLN A 5 51.97 36.03 -60.01
CA GLN A 5 50.91 35.03 -60.09
C GLN A 5 50.15 34.89 -58.74
N PRO A 6 48.83 34.74 -58.76
CA PRO A 6 48.07 34.54 -57.53
C PRO A 6 48.31 33.12 -56.92
N LYS A 7 48.58 33.06 -55.62
CA LYS A 7 48.70 31.79 -54.89
C LYS A 7 47.32 31.09 -54.87
N SER A 8 47.28 29.91 -55.47
CA SER A 8 46.11 29.02 -55.38
C SER A 8 45.95 28.56 -53.95
N ASN A 9 44.85 28.97 -53.27
CA ASN A 9 44.42 28.44 -52.01
C ASN A 9 43.91 27.02 -52.24
N LYS A 10 44.69 26.01 -51.86
CA LYS A 10 44.25 24.62 -51.82
C LYS A 10 43.19 24.46 -50.67
N ILE A 11 41.94 24.44 -51.07
CA ILE A 11 40.84 24.04 -50.14
C ILE A 11 41.08 22.57 -49.79
N ASN A 12 41.47 22.32 -48.55
CA ASN A 12 41.56 20.94 -47.97
C ASN A 12 40.16 20.36 -47.90
N VAL A 13 39.74 19.63 -48.92
CA VAL A 13 38.48 18.85 -48.90
C VAL A 13 38.68 17.72 -47.92
N VAL A 14 38.08 17.87 -46.71
CA VAL A 14 38.07 16.82 -45.70
C VAL A 14 37.31 15.63 -46.26
N LYS A 15 37.99 14.47 -46.38
CA LYS A 15 37.37 13.25 -46.93
C LYS A 15 36.09 12.92 -46.13
N PRO A 16 34.93 12.70 -46.81
CA PRO A 16 33.63 12.51 -46.13
C PRO A 16 33.62 11.36 -45.10
N ARG A 17 34.47 10.35 -45.29
CA ARG A 17 34.67 9.26 -44.29
C ARG A 17 35.22 9.75 -42.95
N LYS A 18 36.10 10.75 -42.91
CA LYS A 18 36.63 11.28 -41.63
C LYS A 18 35.59 12.13 -40.88
N VAL A 19 34.75 12.85 -41.60
CA VAL A 19 33.65 13.62 -41.04
C VAL A 19 32.58 12.66 -40.41
N LEU A 20 32.24 11.57 -41.11
CA LEU A 20 31.30 10.58 -40.66
C LEU A 20 31.78 9.88 -39.35
N LEU A 21 33.06 9.50 -39.29
CA LEU A 21 33.66 8.94 -38.09
C LEU A 21 33.68 9.90 -36.92
N LEU A 22 33.88 11.18 -37.15
CA LEU A 22 33.93 12.21 -36.10
C LEU A 22 32.57 12.38 -35.37
N PHE A 23 31.46 12.19 -36.09
CA PHE A 23 30.10 12.25 -35.53
C PHE A 23 29.59 10.86 -35.02
N ALA A 24 29.99 9.77 -35.65
CA ALA A 24 29.55 8.44 -35.27
C ALA A 24 30.17 7.98 -33.92
N THR A 25 31.43 8.32 -33.67
CA THR A 25 32.13 7.90 -32.43
C THR A 25 31.44 8.40 -31.15
N PRO A 26 31.08 9.69 -30.97
CA PRO A 26 30.40 10.14 -29.76
C PRO A 26 28.99 9.56 -29.64
N LEU A 27 28.27 9.32 -30.73
CA LEU A 27 26.94 8.67 -30.70
C LEU A 27 27.05 7.23 -30.23
N ILE A 28 28.03 6.46 -30.69
CA ILE A 28 28.26 5.08 -30.20
C ILE A 28 28.65 5.10 -28.74
N LEU A 29 29.46 6.04 -28.30
CA LEU A 29 29.87 6.14 -26.89
C LEU A 29 28.70 6.48 -25.98
N VAL A 30 27.83 7.40 -26.38
CA VAL A 30 26.59 7.71 -25.67
C VAL A 30 25.66 6.48 -25.63
N ALA A 31 25.50 5.76 -26.74
CA ALA A 31 24.69 4.54 -26.80
C ALA A 31 25.23 3.45 -25.88
N MET A 32 26.56 3.27 -25.80
CA MET A 32 27.17 2.31 -24.85
C MET A 32 26.96 2.72 -23.40
N ILE A 33 27.09 3.99 -23.05
CA ILE A 33 26.84 4.51 -21.70
C ILE A 33 25.37 4.28 -21.32
N VAL A 34 24.42 4.70 -22.16
CA VAL A 34 22.99 4.54 -21.91
C VAL A 34 22.62 3.05 -21.84
N GLY A 35 23.14 2.23 -22.75
CA GLY A 35 22.95 0.78 -22.74
C GLY A 35 23.49 0.12 -21.46
N GLY A 36 24.69 0.54 -21.03
CA GLY A 36 25.28 0.07 -19.78
C GLY A 36 24.44 0.42 -18.55
N PHE A 37 23.93 1.64 -18.45
CA PHE A 37 23.02 2.04 -17.39
C PHE A 37 21.70 1.26 -17.43
N TYR A 38 21.14 1.03 -18.61
CA TYR A 38 19.91 0.26 -18.77
C TYR A 38 20.10 -1.21 -18.30
N ILE A 39 21.20 -1.86 -18.74
CA ILE A 39 21.50 -3.23 -18.32
C ILE A 39 21.68 -3.29 -16.80
N LYS A 40 22.48 -2.39 -16.22
CA LYS A 40 22.66 -2.32 -14.77
C LYS A 40 21.33 -2.13 -14.06
N PHE A 41 20.47 -1.25 -14.50
CA PHE A 41 19.15 -1.05 -13.92
C PHE A 41 18.29 -2.31 -13.96
N GLN A 42 18.28 -3.07 -15.06
CA GLN A 42 17.54 -4.33 -15.15
C GLN A 42 18.11 -5.40 -14.21
N LEU A 43 19.42 -5.46 -14.03
CA LEU A 43 20.06 -6.37 -13.06
C LEU A 43 19.68 -6.00 -11.62
N ASP A 44 19.67 -4.70 -11.30
CA ASP A 44 19.26 -4.20 -9.98
C ASP A 44 17.79 -4.54 -9.69
N VAL A 45 16.89 -4.38 -10.68
CA VAL A 45 15.47 -4.78 -10.59
C VAL A 45 15.33 -6.27 -10.30
N THR A 46 16.02 -7.12 -11.07
CA THR A 46 15.95 -8.59 -10.92
C THR A 46 16.51 -9.03 -9.56
N SER A 47 17.61 -8.44 -9.14
CA SER A 47 18.21 -8.68 -7.83
C SER A 47 17.30 -8.23 -6.68
N ALA A 48 16.64 -7.09 -6.83
CA ALA A 48 15.69 -6.61 -5.84
C ALA A 48 14.48 -7.55 -5.72
N GLN A 49 13.92 -7.99 -6.84
CA GLN A 49 12.81 -8.94 -6.88
C GLN A 49 13.16 -10.29 -6.23
N ALA A 50 14.31 -10.85 -6.58
CA ALA A 50 14.78 -12.10 -6.00
C ALA A 50 14.98 -11.98 -4.47
N GLY A 51 15.64 -10.90 -4.02
CA GLY A 51 15.85 -10.67 -2.60
C GLY A 51 14.56 -10.44 -1.81
N MET A 52 13.57 -9.76 -2.38
CA MET A 52 12.25 -9.62 -1.77
C MET A 52 11.54 -10.96 -1.63
N LYS A 53 11.60 -11.80 -2.68
CA LYS A 53 11.01 -13.14 -2.65
C LYS A 53 11.67 -14.00 -1.58
N GLU A 54 12.99 -14.02 -1.52
CA GLU A 54 13.77 -14.76 -0.53
C GLU A 54 13.44 -14.29 0.91
N TYR A 55 13.38 -12.97 1.13
CA TYR A 55 12.97 -12.39 2.42
C TYR A 55 11.61 -12.91 2.89
N LEU A 56 10.59 -12.86 2.01
CA LEU A 56 9.25 -13.33 2.34
C LEU A 56 9.22 -14.84 2.62
N GLN A 57 9.90 -15.64 1.80
CA GLN A 57 9.99 -17.10 1.99
C GLN A 57 10.68 -17.46 3.30
N ASN A 58 11.78 -16.79 3.64
CA ASN A 58 12.51 -17.03 4.87
C ASN A 58 11.71 -16.63 6.11
N LYS A 59 11.00 -15.50 6.05
CA LYS A 59 10.19 -14.97 7.14
C LYS A 59 8.93 -15.79 7.41
N TYR A 60 8.20 -16.15 6.36
CA TYR A 60 6.88 -16.78 6.49
C TYR A 60 6.85 -18.27 6.19
N ARG A 61 7.96 -18.85 5.70
CA ARG A 61 8.07 -20.27 5.32
C ARG A 61 7.04 -20.70 4.27
N GLN A 62 6.71 -19.78 3.36
CA GLN A 62 5.69 -19.94 2.34
C GLN A 62 6.20 -19.37 1.01
N GLU A 63 5.62 -19.83 -0.10
CA GLU A 63 5.96 -19.29 -1.41
C GLU A 63 5.11 -18.06 -1.73
N PHE A 64 5.77 -17.08 -2.33
CA PHE A 64 5.16 -15.83 -2.78
C PHE A 64 5.58 -15.51 -4.21
N VAL A 65 4.66 -14.89 -4.93
CA VAL A 65 4.96 -14.23 -6.20
C VAL A 65 5.20 -12.75 -5.90
N VAL A 66 6.35 -12.24 -6.34
CA VAL A 66 6.68 -10.81 -6.23
C VAL A 66 6.64 -10.22 -7.63
N GLU A 67 5.81 -9.20 -7.84
CA GLU A 67 5.74 -8.47 -9.10
C GLU A 67 7.06 -7.71 -9.36
N LYS A 68 7.23 -7.18 -10.57
CA LYS A 68 8.41 -6.39 -10.91
C LYS A 68 8.51 -5.18 -9.97
N PRO A 69 9.62 -5.00 -9.23
CA PRO A 69 9.75 -3.89 -8.31
C PRO A 69 9.97 -2.56 -9.03
N GLU A 70 9.45 -1.50 -8.41
CA GLU A 70 9.66 -0.12 -8.81
C GLU A 70 10.57 0.57 -7.81
N TYR A 71 11.55 1.35 -8.30
CA TYR A 71 12.38 2.18 -7.43
C TYR A 71 11.63 3.47 -7.07
N LYS A 72 11.37 3.68 -5.81
CA LYS A 72 10.86 4.95 -5.29
C LYS A 72 12.03 5.73 -4.71
N GLY A 73 12.41 6.81 -5.39
CA GLY A 73 13.45 7.71 -4.93
C GLY A 73 13.11 8.27 -3.55
N GLY A 74 14.13 8.39 -2.68
CA GLY A 74 13.98 9.06 -1.39
C GLY A 74 13.90 10.57 -1.56
N GLY A 75 13.09 11.24 -0.72
CA GLY A 75 13.15 12.68 -0.51
C GLY A 75 14.16 13.03 0.60
N LEU A 76 14.23 14.32 0.97
CA LEU A 76 15.14 14.79 2.05
C LEU A 76 14.92 14.08 3.40
N ALA A 77 13.74 13.50 3.63
CA ALA A 77 13.37 12.84 4.88
C ALA A 77 13.00 11.35 4.73
N VAL A 78 13.00 10.80 3.51
CA VAL A 78 12.57 9.43 3.23
C VAL A 78 13.68 8.70 2.48
N GLU A 79 14.09 7.56 3.01
CA GLU A 79 15.07 6.69 2.37
C GLU A 79 14.48 6.07 1.11
N GLY A 80 15.16 6.20 -0.03
CA GLY A 80 14.76 5.58 -1.28
C GLY A 80 14.95 4.06 -1.23
N GLY A 81 14.10 3.35 -1.98
CA GLY A 81 14.18 1.90 -2.03
C GLY A 81 13.32 1.30 -3.14
N TRP A 82 13.36 -0.02 -3.24
CA TRP A 82 12.54 -0.79 -4.15
C TRP A 82 11.22 -1.17 -3.47
N THR A 83 10.10 -1.08 -4.19
CA THR A 83 8.79 -1.50 -3.70
C THR A 83 8.12 -2.37 -4.77
N ALA A 84 7.53 -3.47 -4.36
CA ALA A 84 6.78 -4.35 -5.23
C ALA A 84 5.47 -4.78 -4.57
N ASN A 85 4.47 -5.11 -5.37
CA ASN A 85 3.37 -5.92 -4.92
C ASN A 85 3.82 -7.39 -4.84
N ALA A 86 3.34 -8.07 -3.83
CA ALA A 86 3.49 -9.50 -3.69
C ALA A 86 2.13 -10.15 -3.36
N TYR A 87 1.99 -11.42 -3.66
CA TYR A 87 0.76 -12.17 -3.38
C TYR A 87 1.05 -13.66 -3.21
N LYS A 88 0.15 -14.33 -2.53
CA LYS A 88 0.08 -15.78 -2.43
C LYS A 88 -1.23 -16.22 -3.07
N ASN A 89 -1.16 -17.11 -4.08
CA ASN A 89 -2.33 -17.69 -4.77
C ASN A 89 -3.34 -16.67 -5.34
N SER A 90 -2.93 -15.46 -5.65
CA SER A 90 -3.76 -14.36 -6.19
C SER A 90 -4.88 -13.84 -5.27
N ASP A 91 -4.99 -14.32 -4.03
CA ASP A 91 -6.14 -14.01 -3.18
C ASP A 91 -6.13 -12.58 -2.65
N TYR A 92 -4.97 -12.07 -2.29
CA TYR A 92 -4.79 -10.68 -1.89
C TYR A 92 -3.36 -10.20 -2.16
N LYS A 93 -3.26 -8.92 -2.49
CA LYS A 93 -1.98 -8.26 -2.73
C LYS A 93 -1.54 -7.51 -1.49
N PHE A 94 -0.24 -7.51 -1.26
CA PHE A 94 0.41 -6.75 -0.21
C PHE A 94 1.69 -6.12 -0.74
N LEU A 95 2.26 -5.17 -0.01
CA LEU A 95 3.48 -4.50 -0.38
C LEU A 95 4.69 -5.15 0.29
N VAL A 96 5.79 -5.27 -0.46
CA VAL A 96 7.12 -5.56 0.05
C VAL A 96 8.06 -4.43 -0.34
N HIS A 97 8.84 -3.97 0.61
CA HIS A 97 9.80 -2.90 0.43
C HIS A 97 11.22 -3.39 0.76
N LYS A 98 12.18 -2.99 -0.07
CA LYS A 98 13.62 -3.19 0.14
C LYS A 98 14.29 -1.84 0.25
N GLY A 99 14.61 -1.43 1.46
CA GLY A 99 15.46 -0.28 1.74
C GLY A 99 16.93 -0.61 1.50
N ARG A 100 17.83 0.27 1.94
CA ARG A 100 19.29 0.04 1.81
C ARG A 100 19.78 -1.13 2.66
N LYS A 101 19.23 -1.29 3.86
CA LYS A 101 19.72 -2.25 4.87
C LYS A 101 18.67 -3.25 5.35
N SER A 102 17.40 -3.02 5.05
CA SER A 102 16.29 -3.81 5.59
C SER A 102 15.22 -4.07 4.55
N TYR A 103 14.44 -5.10 4.83
CA TYR A 103 13.19 -5.39 4.14
C TYR A 103 12.04 -5.15 5.10
N SER A 104 10.90 -4.75 4.58
CA SER A 104 9.62 -4.69 5.32
C SER A 104 8.47 -5.09 4.41
N ASP A 105 7.36 -5.53 5.00
CA ASP A 105 6.20 -5.96 4.25
C ASP A 105 4.89 -5.68 5.01
N THR A 106 3.78 -5.73 4.28
CA THR A 106 2.42 -5.61 4.83
C THR A 106 1.65 -6.93 4.77
N TYR A 107 2.34 -8.06 4.64
CA TYR A 107 1.70 -9.38 4.47
C TYR A 107 0.75 -9.73 5.61
N LEU A 108 1.18 -9.62 6.87
CA LEU A 108 0.34 -9.98 8.02
C LEU A 108 -0.90 -9.09 8.11
N SER A 109 -0.79 -7.80 7.82
CA SER A 109 -1.95 -6.91 7.77
C SER A 109 -2.94 -7.36 6.69
N ALA A 110 -2.46 -7.66 5.47
CA ALA A 110 -3.30 -8.13 4.38
C ALA A 110 -3.93 -9.50 4.69
N PHE A 111 -3.16 -10.43 5.25
CA PHE A 111 -3.60 -11.76 5.64
C PHE A 111 -4.73 -11.73 6.68
N TYR A 112 -4.58 -10.94 7.76
CA TYR A 112 -5.62 -10.83 8.77
C TYR A 112 -6.83 -10.05 8.29
N ASN A 113 -6.63 -9.04 7.44
CA ASN A 113 -7.74 -8.32 6.82
C ASN A 113 -8.63 -9.26 6.01
N GLU A 114 -8.05 -10.17 5.22
CA GLU A 114 -8.82 -11.14 4.44
C GLU A 114 -9.58 -12.13 5.35
N GLN A 115 -8.92 -12.66 6.38
CA GLN A 115 -9.57 -13.55 7.35
C GLN A 115 -10.73 -12.87 8.07
N GLU A 116 -10.51 -11.66 8.56
CA GLU A 116 -11.52 -10.92 9.33
C GLU A 116 -12.64 -10.37 8.45
N ALA A 117 -12.39 -10.08 7.17
CA ALA A 117 -13.43 -9.69 6.24
C ALA A 117 -14.52 -10.77 6.10
N GLY A 118 -14.12 -12.06 6.06
CA GLY A 118 -15.05 -13.19 6.07
C GLY A 118 -15.86 -13.28 7.37
N SER A 119 -15.23 -13.06 8.51
CA SER A 119 -15.88 -13.04 9.82
C SER A 119 -16.84 -11.85 9.95
N LEU A 120 -16.43 -10.68 9.54
CA LEU A 120 -17.24 -9.46 9.54
C LEU A 120 -18.47 -9.61 8.66
N ARG A 121 -18.33 -10.20 7.47
CA ARG A 121 -19.46 -10.47 6.56
C ARG A 121 -20.54 -11.34 7.24
N LYS A 122 -20.15 -12.37 7.99
CA LYS A 122 -21.10 -13.21 8.75
C LYS A 122 -21.88 -12.40 9.78
N ILE A 123 -21.21 -11.53 10.51
CA ILE A 123 -21.84 -10.65 11.51
C ILE A 123 -22.82 -9.67 10.84
N ILE A 124 -22.40 -9.03 9.76
CA ILE A 124 -23.25 -8.08 9.01
C ILE A 124 -24.52 -8.77 8.50
N ASN A 125 -24.41 -9.99 8.00
CA ASN A 125 -25.56 -10.77 7.54
C ASN A 125 -26.51 -11.13 8.71
N ILE A 126 -25.98 -11.52 9.88
CA ILE A 126 -26.78 -11.78 11.10
C ILE A 126 -27.53 -10.51 11.55
N LEU A 127 -26.89 -9.33 11.41
CA LEU A 127 -27.50 -8.04 11.73
C LEU A 127 -28.54 -7.58 10.71
N GLY A 128 -28.71 -8.29 9.57
CA GLY A 128 -29.63 -7.92 8.51
C GLY A 128 -29.30 -6.59 7.82
N ILE A 129 -28.03 -6.23 7.77
CA ILE A 129 -27.60 -5.00 7.05
C ILE A 129 -27.56 -5.32 5.56
N GLU A 130 -28.44 -4.70 4.82
CA GLU A 130 -28.53 -4.85 3.36
C GLU A 130 -27.81 -3.72 2.60
N ASN A 131 -27.53 -3.95 1.31
CA ASN A 131 -26.90 -2.94 0.43
C ASN A 131 -25.63 -2.31 1.01
N TYR A 132 -24.71 -3.14 1.49
CA TYR A 132 -23.51 -2.71 2.17
C TYR A 132 -22.22 -3.03 1.42
N ARG A 133 -21.20 -2.25 1.73
CA ARG A 133 -19.78 -2.61 1.54
C ARG A 133 -19.13 -2.66 2.90
N HIS A 134 -18.16 -3.52 3.07
CA HIS A 134 -17.41 -3.62 4.32
C HIS A 134 -15.92 -3.77 4.03
N MET A 135 -15.13 -3.34 4.97
CA MET A 135 -13.68 -3.48 4.96
C MET A 135 -13.19 -3.65 6.39
N THR A 136 -12.21 -4.48 6.56
CA THR A 136 -11.37 -4.53 7.76
C THR A 136 -10.08 -3.78 7.50
N ASP A 137 -9.54 -3.14 8.51
CA ASP A 137 -8.29 -2.37 8.42
C ASP A 137 -7.43 -2.70 9.65
N ILE A 138 -6.82 -3.88 9.60
CA ILE A 138 -5.89 -4.33 10.62
C ILE A 138 -4.50 -3.86 10.19
N VAL A 139 -4.02 -2.84 10.90
CA VAL A 139 -2.70 -2.26 10.66
C VAL A 139 -1.75 -2.71 11.76
N ILE A 140 -0.68 -3.38 11.38
CA ILE A 140 0.42 -3.77 12.25
C ILE A 140 1.57 -2.81 12.00
N ASP A 141 2.08 -2.20 13.08
CA ASP A 141 3.28 -1.36 13.00
C ASP A 141 4.43 -2.16 12.35
N TYR A 142 5.12 -1.55 11.40
CA TYR A 142 6.20 -2.21 10.64
C TYR A 142 7.32 -2.72 11.56
N GLN A 143 7.65 -2.00 12.65
CA GLN A 143 8.65 -2.45 13.61
C GLN A 143 8.26 -3.75 14.31
N VAL A 144 6.96 -3.95 14.53
CA VAL A 144 6.42 -5.17 15.10
C VAL A 144 6.32 -6.26 14.03
N ALA A 145 5.82 -5.91 12.85
CA ALA A 145 5.68 -6.85 11.73
C ALA A 145 7.04 -7.51 11.37
N ASP A 146 8.14 -6.76 11.43
CA ASP A 146 9.48 -7.27 11.14
C ASP A 146 9.99 -8.30 12.16
N ASN A 147 9.46 -8.27 13.39
CA ASN A 147 9.80 -9.22 14.45
C ASN A 147 8.89 -10.46 14.48
N ILE A 148 7.83 -10.50 13.68
CA ILE A 148 6.91 -11.63 13.61
C ILE A 148 7.34 -12.55 12.46
N ASN A 149 7.83 -13.73 12.81
CA ASN A 149 8.12 -14.79 11.86
C ASN A 149 6.94 -15.78 11.80
N ASN A 150 6.78 -16.42 10.65
CA ASN A 150 5.61 -17.25 10.34
C ASN A 150 4.29 -16.45 10.30
N THR A 151 3.18 -17.15 10.37
CA THR A 151 1.82 -16.58 10.37
C THR A 151 1.08 -17.04 11.62
N PRO A 152 1.37 -16.44 12.80
CA PRO A 152 0.62 -16.74 14.02
C PRO A 152 -0.85 -16.37 13.83
N THR A 153 -1.72 -16.84 14.72
CA THR A 153 -3.13 -16.45 14.69
C THR A 153 -3.31 -14.97 15.10
N LEU A 154 -4.36 -14.32 14.62
CA LEU A 154 -4.64 -12.93 15.00
C LEU A 154 -4.79 -12.74 16.52
N PRO A 155 -5.46 -13.62 17.30
CA PRO A 155 -5.50 -13.53 18.76
C PRO A 155 -4.11 -13.57 19.41
N GLU A 156 -3.20 -14.42 18.93
CA GLU A 156 -1.82 -14.48 19.46
C GLU A 156 -1.07 -13.18 19.20
N VAL A 157 -1.23 -12.60 18.00
CA VAL A 157 -0.59 -11.33 17.64
C VAL A 157 -1.18 -10.17 18.45
N LEU A 158 -2.49 -10.11 18.60
CA LEU A 158 -3.16 -9.10 19.44
C LEU A 158 -2.73 -9.22 20.92
N SER A 159 -2.62 -10.44 21.44
CA SER A 159 -2.17 -10.66 22.83
C SER A 159 -0.74 -10.19 23.07
N ARG A 160 0.17 -10.45 22.11
CA ARG A 160 1.61 -10.15 22.27
C ARG A 160 1.97 -8.73 21.88
N TYR A 161 1.34 -8.17 20.84
CA TYR A 161 1.72 -6.92 20.20
C TYR A 161 0.58 -5.90 20.08
N GLY A 162 -0.53 -6.12 20.80
CA GLY A 162 -1.75 -5.34 20.62
C GLY A 162 -1.61 -3.82 20.76
N ALA A 163 -0.62 -3.34 21.52
CA ALA A 163 -0.33 -1.90 21.64
C ALA A 163 0.08 -1.25 20.30
N ASN A 164 0.64 -2.03 19.38
CA ASN A 164 1.16 -1.62 18.08
C ASN A 164 0.23 -2.04 16.92
N ILE A 165 -1.00 -2.48 17.25
CA ILE A 165 -1.97 -2.94 16.27
C ILE A 165 -3.23 -2.11 16.39
N THR A 166 -3.68 -1.57 15.26
CA THR A 166 -4.99 -0.93 15.15
C THR A 166 -5.94 -1.88 14.43
N TYR A 167 -7.08 -2.16 15.05
CA TYR A 167 -8.12 -3.00 14.48
C TYR A 167 -9.29 -2.13 14.00
N GLY A 168 -9.40 -1.93 12.69
CA GLY A 168 -10.43 -1.13 12.05
C GLY A 168 -11.55 -1.99 11.44
N VAL A 169 -12.79 -1.54 11.60
CA VAL A 169 -13.96 -2.07 10.90
C VAL A 169 -14.72 -0.91 10.26
N TYR A 170 -15.00 -1.06 8.98
CA TYR A 170 -15.72 -0.07 8.19
C TYR A 170 -16.92 -0.73 7.54
N VAL A 171 -18.10 -0.19 7.76
CA VAL A 171 -19.33 -0.61 7.09
C VAL A 171 -19.94 0.60 6.40
N ILE A 172 -20.20 0.48 5.12
CA ILE A 172 -20.83 1.51 4.31
C ILE A 172 -22.14 0.94 3.79
N LYS A 173 -23.26 1.44 4.29
CA LYS A 173 -24.60 1.07 3.87
C LYS A 173 -25.14 2.10 2.90
N THR A 174 -25.91 1.68 1.91
CA THR A 174 -26.74 2.57 1.10
C THR A 174 -28.19 2.38 1.51
N GLY A 175 -28.87 3.45 1.91
CA GLY A 175 -30.24 3.36 2.45
C GLY A 175 -30.87 4.75 2.67
N ASP A 176 -31.78 4.80 3.61
CA ASP A 176 -32.44 6.02 4.02
C ASP A 176 -31.60 6.81 5.06
N LEU A 177 -32.23 7.76 5.73
CA LEU A 177 -31.61 8.49 6.83
C LEU A 177 -31.22 7.54 7.98
N PRO A 178 -30.19 7.87 8.80
CA PRO A 178 -29.85 7.12 9.99
C PRO A 178 -31.05 6.92 10.92
N ASN A 179 -31.18 5.71 11.47
CA ASN A 179 -32.29 5.34 12.35
C ASN A 179 -31.80 4.50 13.53
N GLN A 180 -32.71 4.16 14.45
CA GLN A 180 -32.41 3.39 15.66
C GLN A 180 -31.83 1.97 15.36
N ASN A 181 -32.21 1.38 14.22
CA ASN A 181 -31.65 0.11 13.82
C ASN A 181 -30.17 0.24 13.39
N ASP A 182 -29.81 1.32 12.72
CA ASP A 182 -28.41 1.60 12.38
C ASP A 182 -27.56 1.81 13.63
N MET A 183 -28.09 2.47 14.65
CA MET A 183 -27.45 2.59 15.96
C MET A 183 -27.27 1.24 16.65
N LYS A 184 -28.29 0.36 16.61
CA LYS A 184 -28.19 -1.00 17.13
C LYS A 184 -27.10 -1.79 16.40
N ASN A 185 -27.05 -1.70 15.09
CA ASN A 185 -26.05 -2.35 14.25
C ASN A 185 -24.65 -1.85 14.57
N LEU A 186 -24.45 -0.54 14.69
CA LEU A 186 -23.17 0.05 15.10
C LEU A 186 -22.71 -0.48 16.46
N LYS A 187 -23.60 -0.50 17.47
CA LYS A 187 -23.28 -1.05 18.79
C LYS A 187 -22.85 -2.51 18.72
N ALA A 188 -23.55 -3.33 17.94
CA ALA A 188 -23.21 -4.73 17.74
C ALA A 188 -21.84 -4.91 17.06
N LEU A 189 -21.51 -4.08 16.07
CA LEU A 189 -20.19 -4.08 15.44
C LEU A 189 -19.08 -3.67 16.42
N VAL A 190 -19.33 -2.69 17.27
CA VAL A 190 -18.39 -2.30 18.35
C VAL A 190 -18.15 -3.45 19.31
N GLU A 191 -19.21 -4.14 19.77
CA GLU A 191 -19.07 -5.29 20.65
C GLU A 191 -18.37 -6.47 19.98
N TYR A 192 -18.61 -6.70 18.67
CA TYR A 192 -17.86 -7.67 17.90
C TYR A 192 -16.36 -7.36 17.89
N VAL A 193 -15.97 -6.11 17.62
CA VAL A 193 -14.56 -5.73 17.64
C VAL A 193 -13.96 -5.86 19.04
N LYS A 194 -14.67 -5.45 20.08
CA LYS A 194 -14.25 -5.62 21.48
C LYS A 194 -14.02 -7.08 21.86
N SER A 195 -14.83 -8.00 21.34
CA SER A 195 -14.68 -9.43 21.60
C SER A 195 -13.35 -10.01 21.11
N LYS A 196 -12.68 -9.33 20.16
CA LYS A 196 -11.33 -9.68 19.70
C LYS A 196 -10.22 -9.17 20.65
N ASN A 197 -10.60 -8.37 21.64
CA ASN A 197 -9.70 -7.79 22.65
C ASN A 197 -8.52 -6.98 22.09
N PRO A 198 -8.73 -6.09 21.08
CA PRO A 198 -7.67 -5.25 20.56
C PRO A 198 -7.38 -4.09 21.51
N ASN A 199 -6.10 -3.70 21.65
CA ASN A 199 -5.72 -2.55 22.48
C ASN A 199 -6.15 -1.22 21.86
N ARG A 200 -6.25 -1.15 20.52
CA ARG A 200 -6.73 0.02 19.76
C ARG A 200 -7.67 -0.44 18.68
N TYR A 201 -8.83 0.20 18.60
CA TYR A 201 -9.76 -0.11 17.52
C TYR A 201 -10.58 1.09 17.07
N ALA A 202 -11.08 1.01 15.84
CA ALA A 202 -11.98 1.97 15.24
C ALA A 202 -13.14 1.24 14.56
N VAL A 203 -14.37 1.69 14.78
CA VAL A 203 -15.53 1.25 14.02
C VAL A 203 -16.12 2.45 13.30
N ARG A 204 -16.22 2.36 11.98
CA ARG A 204 -16.86 3.38 11.14
C ARG A 204 -18.12 2.80 10.55
N TYR A 205 -19.22 3.48 10.76
CA TYR A 205 -20.50 3.17 10.14
C TYR A 205 -20.94 4.33 9.29
N VAL A 206 -21.05 4.11 7.99
CA VAL A 206 -21.37 5.13 7.00
C VAL A 206 -22.71 4.80 6.36
N ILE A 207 -23.58 5.79 6.21
CA ILE A 207 -24.82 5.67 5.48
C ILE A 207 -24.78 6.66 4.32
N ASN A 208 -24.79 6.13 3.09
CA ASN A 208 -25.04 6.93 1.90
C ASN A 208 -26.55 7.02 1.71
N SER A 209 -27.12 8.15 2.11
CA SER A 209 -28.57 8.35 2.08
C SER A 209 -29.09 8.59 0.67
N ARG A 210 -30.19 7.90 0.33
CA ARG A 210 -30.95 8.13 -0.89
C ARG A 210 -31.99 9.24 -0.73
N ALA A 211 -32.38 9.53 0.52
CA ALA A 211 -33.44 10.48 0.82
C ALA A 211 -33.01 11.93 0.57
N ASP A 212 -31.76 12.27 0.83
CA ASP A 212 -31.26 13.64 0.76
C ASP A 212 -29.87 13.76 0.10
N ASP A 213 -29.42 12.70 -0.58
CA ASP A 213 -28.11 12.60 -1.27
C ASP A 213 -26.91 12.99 -0.40
N SER A 214 -27.03 12.72 0.90
CA SER A 214 -26.00 13.02 1.90
C SER A 214 -25.33 11.76 2.42
N ARG A 215 -24.15 11.94 2.99
CA ARG A 215 -23.43 10.89 3.70
C ARG A 215 -23.51 11.17 5.20
N TYR A 216 -23.90 10.17 5.96
CA TYR A 216 -23.89 10.19 7.43
C TYR A 216 -22.82 9.26 7.94
N LEU A 217 -21.98 9.73 8.84
CA LEU A 217 -20.83 9.00 9.34
C LEU A 217 -20.81 9.03 10.86
N CYS A 218 -20.78 7.85 11.47
CA CYS A 218 -20.43 7.68 12.87
C CYS A 218 -19.10 6.97 13.03
N HIS A 219 -18.20 7.59 13.77
CA HIS A 219 -16.92 7.01 14.15
C HIS A 219 -16.95 6.66 15.64
N TYR A 220 -16.49 5.46 15.95
CA TYR A 220 -16.26 5.04 17.31
C TYR A 220 -14.81 4.55 17.45
N TYR A 221 -14.11 5.14 18.38
CA TYR A 221 -12.73 4.74 18.71
C TYR A 221 -12.72 4.16 20.12
N GLY A 222 -11.91 3.12 20.33
CA GLY A 222 -11.73 2.50 21.62
C GLY A 222 -10.36 1.89 21.79
N GLY A 223 -10.06 1.49 23.02
CA GLY A 223 -8.80 0.82 23.36
C GLY A 223 -8.61 0.69 24.85
N THR A 224 -7.55 -0.03 25.24
CA THR A 224 -7.15 -0.16 26.65
C THR A 224 -6.80 1.22 27.23
N GLY A 225 -7.40 1.55 28.37
CA GLY A 225 -7.20 2.86 29.04
C GLY A 225 -8.14 3.97 28.57
N GLN A 226 -8.94 3.77 27.54
CA GLN A 226 -10.02 4.69 27.19
C GLN A 226 -11.34 4.22 27.82
N ASN A 227 -12.00 5.09 28.57
CA ASN A 227 -13.31 4.80 29.15
C ASN A 227 -14.40 4.85 28.05
N THR A 228 -14.32 3.89 27.12
CA THR A 228 -15.18 3.81 25.93
C THR A 228 -16.43 3.00 26.27
N ASN A 229 -17.40 3.68 26.91
CA ASN A 229 -18.69 3.07 27.21
C ASN A 229 -19.60 3.17 25.97
N THR A 230 -19.92 2.02 25.34
CA THR A 230 -20.91 1.95 24.25
C THR A 230 -22.29 2.48 24.64
N LYS A 231 -22.59 2.59 25.95
CA LYS A 231 -23.83 3.21 26.44
C LYS A 231 -23.98 4.68 26.01
N ASN A 232 -22.85 5.37 25.78
CA ASN A 232 -22.84 6.78 25.34
C ASN A 232 -22.99 6.94 23.81
N LEU A 233 -23.03 5.83 23.04
CA LEU A 233 -23.33 5.93 21.63
C LEU A 233 -24.80 6.30 21.42
N SER A 234 -25.04 7.48 20.87
CA SER A 234 -26.35 8.04 20.53
C SER A 234 -26.45 8.33 19.03
N MET A 235 -27.64 8.65 18.57
CA MET A 235 -27.88 9.04 17.17
C MET A 235 -27.09 10.28 16.76
N ASP A 236 -26.70 11.13 17.69
CA ASP A 236 -25.92 12.35 17.45
C ASP A 236 -24.50 12.06 16.94
N CYS A 237 -24.03 10.79 17.02
CA CYS A 237 -22.76 10.42 16.42
C CYS A 237 -22.78 10.46 14.89
N PHE A 238 -23.97 10.37 14.25
CA PHE A 238 -24.09 10.44 12.80
C PHE A 238 -23.98 11.87 12.31
N ILE A 239 -22.77 12.25 11.95
CA ILE A 239 -22.48 13.58 11.42
C ILE A 239 -22.80 13.58 9.92
N LYS A 240 -23.59 14.58 9.49
CA LYS A 240 -23.98 14.77 8.09
C LYS A 240 -22.88 15.45 7.29
N TYR A 241 -22.52 14.86 6.18
CA TYR A 241 -21.65 15.45 5.15
C TYR A 241 -22.44 15.67 3.87
N LYS A 242 -22.40 16.89 3.31
CA LYS A 242 -22.97 17.19 2.00
C LYS A 242 -21.94 16.86 0.92
N GLY A 243 -22.37 16.12 -0.09
CA GLY A 243 -21.57 15.83 -1.29
C GLY A 243 -21.10 14.38 -1.37
N LYS A 244 -21.16 13.85 -2.57
CA LYS A 244 -20.46 12.61 -2.97
C LYS A 244 -19.01 12.98 -3.28
N GLU A 245 -18.05 12.30 -2.68
CA GLU A 245 -16.71 12.19 -3.26
C GLU A 245 -16.68 11.02 -4.23
#